data_11adfe79c40af6d4a69cfc0f3f3ca47e
#
_entry.id   11adfe79c40af6d4a69cfc0f3f3ca47e
#
_cell.length_a   1.000
_cell.length_b   1.000
_cell.length_c   1.000
_cell.angle_alpha   90.00
_cell.angle_beta   90.00
_cell.angle_gamma   90.00
#
_symmetry.space_group_name_H-M   'P 1'
#
loop_
_entity.id
_entity.type
_entity.pdbx_description
1 polymer ?
#
loop_
_entity_poly.entity_id
_entity_poly.type
_entity_poly.pdbx_seq_one_letter_code
_entity_poly.pdbx_strand_id
1 'polypeptide(L)'
;MNDDINSFQKSFRAIVSNDLVKVYNEKSCIPVDSSISFDSEKEEFTSIDFFVSSIVSELILTMMRVAKKRNTILQDIEAKVNLDIDNPMYLLNVIGFEDKSIINKIDIDIYFFSFYEGEELQEFLDEVLNRTLIYNSIKKLVNVNFKTVL
;
A
#
# COMPACT_ATOMS: atom_id res chain seq x y z
N MET A 1 26.94 11.55 -23.01
CA MET A 1 26.53 10.45 -22.15
C MET A 1 25.63 11.00 -21.03
N ASN A 2 24.40 11.34 -21.41
CA ASN A 2 23.34 11.67 -20.45
C ASN A 2 22.50 10.42 -20.31
N ASP A 3 22.95 9.49 -19.52
CA ASP A 3 22.15 8.33 -19.14
C ASP A 3 20.99 8.86 -18.31
N ASP A 4 19.80 8.55 -18.76
CA ASP A 4 18.52 8.94 -18.16
C ASP A 4 18.44 8.51 -16.70
N ILE A 5 18.94 9.37 -15.81
CA ILE A 5 18.73 9.26 -14.36
C ILE A 5 17.22 9.36 -14.02
N ASN A 6 16.40 9.72 -15.00
CA ASN A 6 14.98 9.97 -14.85
C ASN A 6 14.08 8.77 -15.06
N SER A 7 14.62 7.60 -15.45
CA SER A 7 13.84 6.36 -15.58
C SER A 7 14.54 5.19 -14.90
N PHE A 8 13.74 4.32 -14.28
CA PHE A 8 14.18 3.08 -13.67
C PHE A 8 13.21 1.97 -14.05
N GLN A 9 13.74 0.89 -14.61
CA GLN A 9 12.96 -0.28 -14.97
C GLN A 9 13.24 -1.42 -14.00
N LYS A 10 12.17 -2.09 -13.54
CA LYS A 10 12.25 -3.28 -12.71
C LYS A 10 11.40 -4.39 -13.33
N SER A 11 11.96 -5.56 -13.42
CA SER A 11 11.31 -6.72 -14.04
C SER A 11 10.92 -7.76 -13.01
N PHE A 12 9.77 -8.39 -13.26
CA PHE A 12 9.24 -9.48 -12.47
C PHE A 12 8.88 -10.63 -13.38
N ARG A 13 8.90 -11.84 -12.84
CA ARG A 13 8.47 -13.04 -13.53
C ARG A 13 7.42 -13.75 -12.69
N ALA A 14 6.30 -14.14 -13.28
CA ALA A 14 5.27 -14.92 -12.62
C ALA A 14 5.11 -16.28 -13.30
N ILE A 15 4.97 -17.33 -12.52
CA ILE A 15 4.71 -18.70 -12.98
C ILE A 15 3.66 -19.36 -12.09
N VAL A 16 2.93 -20.33 -12.67
CA VAL A 16 2.03 -21.22 -11.92
C VAL A 16 2.78 -22.48 -11.53
N SER A 17 2.70 -22.86 -10.28
CA SER A 17 3.29 -24.09 -9.73
C SER A 17 2.45 -24.59 -8.56
N ASN A 18 1.91 -25.81 -8.67
CA ASN A 18 1.06 -26.44 -7.64
C ASN A 18 -0.14 -25.55 -7.21
N ASP A 19 -0.88 -25.05 -8.18
CA ASP A 19 -2.04 -24.16 -8.00
C ASP A 19 -1.74 -22.79 -7.34
N LEU A 20 -0.47 -22.48 -7.15
CA LEU A 20 -0.01 -21.17 -6.69
C LEU A 20 0.58 -20.36 -7.84
N VAL A 21 0.36 -19.06 -7.81
CA VAL A 21 1.14 -18.11 -8.62
C VAL A 21 2.35 -17.69 -7.82
N LYS A 22 3.55 -17.95 -8.35
CA LYS A 22 4.81 -17.49 -7.76
C LYS A 22 5.32 -16.30 -8.53
N VAL A 23 5.43 -15.16 -7.86
CA VAL A 23 5.99 -13.92 -8.43
C VAL A 23 7.41 -13.75 -7.96
N TYR A 24 8.35 -13.72 -8.89
CA TYR A 24 9.79 -13.59 -8.63
C TYR A 24 10.27 -12.18 -8.97
N ASN A 25 11.09 -11.65 -8.11
CA ASN A 25 12.07 -10.62 -8.46
C ASN A 25 13.45 -11.28 -8.63
N GLU A 26 14.53 -10.50 -8.72
CA GLU A 26 15.89 -11.03 -8.91
C GLU A 26 16.38 -11.93 -7.77
N LYS A 27 15.81 -11.82 -6.56
CA LYS A 27 16.36 -12.44 -5.34
C LYS A 27 15.37 -13.29 -4.56
N SER A 28 14.09 -13.06 -4.71
CA SER A 28 13.07 -13.68 -3.86
C SER A 28 11.77 -13.96 -4.62
N CYS A 29 10.87 -14.68 -3.96
CA CYS A 29 9.60 -15.11 -4.52
C CYS A 29 8.48 -14.90 -3.51
N ILE A 30 7.34 -14.46 -4.01
CA ILE A 30 6.09 -14.37 -3.26
C ILE A 30 5.10 -15.37 -3.82
N PRO A 31 4.61 -16.35 -3.04
CA PRO A 31 3.52 -17.25 -3.43
C PRO A 31 2.17 -16.56 -3.21
N VAL A 32 1.27 -16.67 -4.16
CA VAL A 32 -0.10 -16.13 -4.09
C VAL A 32 -1.07 -17.19 -4.59
N ASP A 33 -2.05 -17.57 -3.77
CA ASP A 33 -2.99 -18.64 -4.10
C ASP A 33 -4.36 -18.15 -4.58
N SER A 34 -4.71 -16.89 -4.28
CA SER A 34 -5.99 -16.30 -4.66
C SER A 34 -5.91 -14.79 -4.86
N SER A 35 -6.84 -14.24 -5.62
CA SER A 35 -6.93 -12.79 -5.85
C SER A 35 -7.49 -12.05 -4.62
N ILE A 36 -8.52 -12.61 -4.01
CA ILE A 36 -9.18 -12.10 -2.82
C ILE A 36 -9.80 -13.28 -2.06
N SER A 37 -9.96 -13.16 -0.75
CA SER A 37 -10.73 -14.09 0.07
C SER A 37 -11.77 -13.35 0.90
N PHE A 38 -12.97 -13.92 0.98
CA PHE A 38 -14.03 -13.52 1.91
C PHE A 38 -14.12 -14.47 3.12
N ASP A 39 -13.19 -15.42 3.20
CA ASP A 39 -13.05 -16.32 4.33
C ASP A 39 -12.24 -15.66 5.43
N SER A 40 -12.86 -15.45 6.59
CA SER A 40 -12.20 -14.82 7.75
C SER A 40 -11.16 -15.72 8.42
N GLU A 41 -11.17 -17.03 8.12
CA GLU A 41 -10.21 -17.99 8.68
C GLU A 41 -8.97 -18.19 7.79
N LYS A 42 -8.93 -17.53 6.61
CA LYS A 42 -7.78 -17.60 5.72
C LYS A 42 -6.59 -16.84 6.30
N GLU A 43 -5.49 -17.55 6.51
CA GLU A 43 -4.26 -16.99 7.09
C GLU A 43 -3.30 -16.42 6.03
N GLU A 44 -3.31 -16.97 4.81
CA GLU A 44 -2.40 -16.56 3.75
C GLU A 44 -2.85 -15.24 3.11
N PHE A 45 -1.88 -14.44 2.72
CA PHE A 45 -2.12 -13.19 1.99
C PHE A 45 -2.56 -13.46 0.56
N THR A 46 -3.62 -12.79 0.15
CA THR A 46 -4.12 -12.77 -1.22
C THR A 46 -3.46 -11.64 -2.03
N SER A 47 -3.72 -11.58 -3.34
CA SER A 47 -3.21 -10.48 -4.18
C SER A 47 -3.64 -9.10 -3.67
N ILE A 48 -4.87 -8.98 -3.19
CA ILE A 48 -5.38 -7.72 -2.65
C ILE A 48 -4.70 -7.34 -1.34
N ASP A 49 -4.39 -8.32 -0.49
CA ASP A 49 -3.65 -8.09 0.76
C ASP A 49 -2.23 -7.60 0.48
N PHE A 50 -1.54 -8.18 -0.51
CA PHE A 50 -0.23 -7.70 -0.95
C PHE A 50 -0.31 -6.30 -1.55
N PHE A 51 -1.34 -5.98 -2.31
CA PHE A 51 -1.55 -4.65 -2.87
C PHE A 51 -1.71 -3.60 -1.77
N VAL A 52 -2.60 -3.83 -0.82
CA VAL A 52 -2.81 -2.95 0.33
C VAL A 52 -1.55 -2.84 1.19
N SER A 53 -0.90 -3.97 1.47
CA SER A 53 0.35 -4.01 2.25
C SER A 53 1.45 -3.19 1.61
N SER A 54 1.57 -3.19 0.28
CA SER A 54 2.57 -2.41 -0.44
C SER A 54 2.37 -0.90 -0.26
N ILE A 55 1.12 -0.44 -0.28
CA ILE A 55 0.78 0.97 -0.11
C ILE A 55 1.12 1.46 1.30
N VAL A 56 0.60 0.76 2.32
CA VAL A 56 0.77 1.19 3.72
C VAL A 56 2.21 1.06 4.20
N SER A 57 2.90 0.00 3.80
CA SER A 57 4.31 -0.18 4.19
C SER A 57 5.22 0.88 3.55
N GLU A 58 4.99 1.26 2.31
CA GLU A 58 5.76 2.33 1.67
C GLU A 58 5.54 3.68 2.35
N LEU A 59 4.30 4.02 2.72
CA LEU A 59 4.00 5.24 3.47
C LEU A 59 4.78 5.30 4.78
N ILE A 60 4.69 4.24 5.60
CA ILE A 60 5.39 4.18 6.89
C ILE A 60 6.91 4.21 6.71
N LEU A 61 7.46 3.43 5.79
CA LEU A 61 8.89 3.41 5.51
C LEU A 61 9.39 4.78 5.03
N THR A 62 8.59 5.49 4.24
CA THR A 62 8.91 6.84 3.79
C THR A 62 8.87 7.84 4.94
N MET A 63 7.87 7.75 5.85
CA MET A 63 7.83 8.56 7.08
C MET A 63 9.10 8.36 7.90
N MET A 64 9.50 7.13 8.16
CA MET A 64 10.71 6.80 8.92
C MET A 64 11.97 7.36 8.25
N ARG A 65 12.09 7.25 6.93
CA ARG A 65 13.23 7.75 6.16
C ARG A 65 13.31 9.28 6.18
N VAL A 66 12.20 9.98 6.01
CA VAL A 66 12.15 11.45 6.06
C VAL A 66 12.45 11.94 7.48
N ALA A 67 11.89 11.29 8.51
CA ALA A 67 12.19 11.61 9.90
C ALA A 67 13.69 11.48 10.21
N LYS A 68 14.31 10.37 9.78
CA LYS A 68 15.74 10.15 9.94
C LYS A 68 16.57 11.23 9.22
N LYS A 69 16.19 11.62 8.00
CA LYS A 69 16.86 12.69 7.25
C LYS A 69 16.77 14.04 7.97
N ARG A 70 15.64 14.32 8.62
CA ARG A 70 15.42 15.56 9.38
C ARG A 70 15.93 15.49 10.83
N ASN A 71 16.58 14.38 11.23
CA ASN A 71 17.04 14.12 12.60
C ASN A 71 15.92 14.25 13.65
N THR A 72 14.69 13.89 13.28
CA THR A 72 13.56 13.81 14.20
C THR A 72 13.20 12.37 14.50
N ILE A 73 12.51 12.14 15.59
CA ILE A 73 12.08 10.83 16.05
C ILE A 73 10.57 10.72 15.89
N LEU A 74 10.14 9.63 15.25
CA LEU A 74 8.75 9.19 15.26
C LEU A 74 8.65 7.93 16.14
N GLN A 75 7.59 7.86 16.93
CA GLN A 75 7.33 6.72 17.80
C GLN A 75 5.88 6.24 17.62
N ASP A 76 5.62 5.00 18.00
CA ASP A 76 4.29 4.41 18.08
C ASP A 76 3.49 4.53 16.76
N ILE A 77 4.17 4.28 15.64
CA ILE A 77 3.52 4.37 14.33
C ILE A 77 2.61 3.15 14.14
N GLU A 78 1.32 3.40 14.01
CA GLU A 78 0.30 2.40 13.67
C GLU A 78 -0.53 2.90 12.49
N ALA A 79 -0.86 2.02 11.55
CA ALA A 79 -1.79 2.33 10.48
C ALA A 79 -3.00 1.40 10.53
N LYS A 80 -4.19 1.97 10.29
CA LYS A 80 -5.43 1.24 10.03
C LYS A 80 -5.87 1.50 8.60
N VAL A 81 -6.18 0.44 7.89
CA VAL A 81 -6.56 0.51 6.48
C VAL A 81 -7.95 -0.06 6.30
N ASN A 82 -8.81 0.68 5.64
CA ASN A 82 -10.12 0.24 5.18
C ASN A 82 -10.16 0.26 3.66
N LEU A 83 -10.57 -0.85 3.08
CA LEU A 83 -10.70 -1.06 1.65
C LEU A 83 -12.15 -1.24 1.28
N ASP A 84 -12.67 -0.39 0.41
CA ASP A 84 -14.02 -0.50 -0.12
C ASP A 84 -13.99 -1.10 -1.53
N ILE A 85 -14.72 -2.19 -1.72
CA ILE A 85 -14.89 -2.88 -3.00
C ILE A 85 -16.36 -2.80 -3.42
N ASP A 86 -16.58 -2.24 -4.60
CA ASP A 86 -17.90 -2.25 -5.22
C ASP A 86 -18.13 -3.56 -5.97
N ASN A 87 -19.40 -4.01 -6.00
CA ASN A 87 -19.85 -5.19 -6.72
C ASN A 87 -19.11 -6.51 -6.38
N PRO A 88 -18.85 -6.83 -5.09
CA PRO A 88 -18.07 -8.01 -4.71
C PRO A 88 -18.70 -9.33 -5.16
N MET A 89 -20.03 -9.36 -5.32
CA MET A 89 -20.77 -10.57 -5.74
C MET A 89 -20.43 -11.03 -7.15
N TYR A 90 -19.96 -10.12 -8.00
CA TYR A 90 -19.45 -10.47 -9.33
C TYR A 90 -18.21 -11.39 -9.25
N LEU A 91 -17.33 -11.16 -8.27
CA LEU A 91 -16.15 -12.02 -8.02
C LEU A 91 -16.52 -13.43 -7.55
N LEU A 92 -17.69 -13.58 -6.93
CA LEU A 92 -18.21 -14.87 -6.47
C LEU A 92 -19.07 -15.59 -7.52
N ASN A 93 -19.15 -15.05 -8.74
CA ASN A 93 -19.97 -15.59 -9.83
C ASN A 93 -21.45 -15.79 -9.46
N VAL A 94 -21.98 -14.90 -8.62
CA VAL A 94 -23.40 -14.96 -8.24
C VAL A 94 -24.27 -14.51 -9.40
N ILE A 95 -25.26 -15.35 -9.75
CA ILE A 95 -26.17 -15.06 -10.87
C ILE A 95 -26.95 -13.77 -10.62
N GLY A 96 -27.04 -12.91 -11.64
CA GLY A 96 -27.74 -11.62 -11.58
C GLY A 96 -26.85 -10.43 -11.15
N PHE A 97 -25.57 -10.67 -10.92
CA PHE A 97 -24.58 -9.61 -10.66
C PHE A 97 -23.59 -9.55 -11.84
N GLU A 98 -23.76 -8.56 -12.70
CA GLU A 98 -22.99 -8.42 -13.96
C GLU A 98 -22.01 -7.24 -13.94
N ASP A 99 -22.17 -6.33 -12.98
CA ASP A 99 -21.31 -5.16 -12.84
C ASP A 99 -19.93 -5.55 -12.30
N LYS A 100 -18.89 -5.05 -12.95
CA LYS A 100 -17.51 -5.36 -12.60
C LYS A 100 -17.18 -4.93 -11.18
N SER A 101 -16.45 -5.79 -10.49
CA SER A 101 -15.87 -5.45 -9.19
C SER A 101 -14.72 -4.47 -9.36
N ILE A 102 -14.72 -3.42 -8.55
CA ILE A 102 -13.64 -2.43 -8.51
C ILE A 102 -13.30 -2.08 -7.07
N ILE A 103 -12.05 -1.71 -6.84
CA ILE A 103 -11.67 -1.03 -5.61
C ILE A 103 -12.15 0.42 -5.73
N ASN A 104 -13.12 0.79 -4.91
CA ASN A 104 -13.70 2.13 -4.91
C ASN A 104 -12.81 3.11 -4.14
N LYS A 105 -12.32 2.68 -2.97
CA LYS A 105 -11.58 3.57 -2.06
C LYS A 105 -10.68 2.77 -1.12
N ILE A 106 -9.57 3.39 -0.77
CA ILE A 106 -8.66 2.92 0.28
C ILE A 106 -8.45 4.08 1.26
N ASP A 107 -8.97 3.94 2.48
CA ASP A 107 -8.75 4.88 3.56
C ASP A 107 -7.63 4.38 4.48
N ILE A 108 -6.63 5.20 4.70
CA ILE A 108 -5.49 4.90 5.55
C ILE A 108 -5.41 5.95 6.66
N ASP A 109 -5.59 5.52 7.90
CA ASP A 109 -5.37 6.32 9.10
C ASP A 109 -4.02 5.95 9.70
N ILE A 110 -3.09 6.91 9.76
CA ILE A 110 -1.76 6.69 10.35
C ILE A 110 -1.67 7.48 11.65
N TYR A 111 -1.49 6.75 12.74
CA TYR A 111 -1.29 7.28 14.08
C TYR A 111 0.19 7.25 14.41
N PHE A 112 0.71 8.32 15.01
CA PHE A 112 2.11 8.39 15.39
C PHE A 112 2.36 9.51 16.43
N PHE A 113 3.42 9.35 17.20
CA PHE A 113 3.94 10.43 18.04
C PHE A 113 5.03 11.19 17.29
N SER A 114 5.00 12.53 17.37
CA SER A 114 5.98 13.42 16.77
C SER A 114 6.22 14.63 17.66
N PHE A 115 7.43 15.15 17.65
CA PHE A 115 7.75 16.45 18.25
C PHE A 115 7.40 17.65 17.36
N TYR A 116 7.09 17.40 16.08
CA TYR A 116 6.64 18.45 15.17
C TYR A 116 5.19 18.82 15.45
N GLU A 117 4.90 20.12 15.37
CA GLU A 117 3.56 20.68 15.53
C GLU A 117 3.29 21.72 14.43
N GLY A 118 2.02 22.03 14.21
CA GLY A 118 1.58 23.10 13.34
C GLY A 118 2.15 23.01 11.93
N GLU A 119 2.78 24.08 11.46
CA GLU A 119 3.32 24.22 10.11
C GLU A 119 4.48 23.25 9.84
N GLU A 120 5.35 23.03 10.82
CA GLU A 120 6.48 22.12 10.71
C GLU A 120 6.03 20.66 10.52
N LEU A 121 4.96 20.26 11.21
CA LEU A 121 4.33 18.97 11.01
C LEU A 121 3.75 18.84 9.60
N GLN A 122 3.06 19.87 9.12
CA GLN A 122 2.48 19.86 7.79
C GLN A 122 3.55 19.74 6.69
N GLU A 123 4.63 20.50 6.79
CA GLU A 123 5.77 20.41 5.87
C GLU A 123 6.40 19.00 5.85
N PHE A 124 6.53 18.38 7.03
CA PHE A 124 7.02 17.02 7.15
C PHE A 124 6.10 16.02 6.43
N LEU A 125 4.79 16.10 6.66
CA LEU A 125 3.81 15.20 6.04
C LEU A 125 3.71 15.40 4.53
N ASP A 126 3.80 16.63 4.06
CA ASP A 126 3.82 16.96 2.62
C ASP A 126 5.08 16.37 1.95
N GLU A 127 6.24 16.46 2.61
CA GLU A 127 7.46 15.80 2.11
C GLU A 127 7.31 14.28 2.04
N VAL A 128 6.68 13.67 3.05
CA VAL A 128 6.41 12.21 3.07
C VAL A 128 5.56 11.83 1.87
N LEU A 129 4.41 12.46 1.67
CA LEU A 129 3.50 12.14 0.56
C LEU A 129 4.17 12.36 -0.80
N ASN A 130 4.92 13.45 -0.96
CA ASN A 130 5.62 13.75 -2.22
C ASN A 130 6.70 12.72 -2.56
N ARG A 131 7.26 12.01 -1.57
CA ARG A 131 8.30 11.00 -1.75
C ARG A 131 7.77 9.56 -1.82
N THR A 132 6.48 9.35 -1.73
CA THR A 132 5.86 8.02 -1.74
C THR A 132 5.41 7.64 -3.14
N LEU A 133 6.15 6.74 -3.78
CA LEU A 133 5.97 6.36 -5.18
C LEU A 133 4.59 5.76 -5.47
N ILE A 134 4.19 4.74 -4.70
CA ILE A 134 2.94 4.02 -4.93
C ILE A 134 1.75 4.96 -4.68
N TYR A 135 1.76 5.70 -3.57
CA TYR A 135 0.73 6.69 -3.28
C TYR A 135 0.57 7.71 -4.41
N ASN A 136 1.66 8.31 -4.91
CA ASN A 136 1.60 9.29 -6.00
C ASN A 136 1.06 8.70 -7.30
N SER A 137 1.27 7.39 -7.53
CA SER A 137 0.78 6.69 -8.72
C SER A 137 -0.72 6.42 -8.68
N ILE A 138 -1.30 6.24 -7.48
CA ILE A 138 -2.70 5.83 -7.28
C ILE A 138 -3.47 6.75 -6.32
N LYS A 139 -3.01 7.97 -6.10
CA LYS A 139 -3.55 8.90 -5.09
C LYS A 139 -5.04 9.22 -5.23
N LYS A 140 -5.62 9.03 -6.42
CA LYS A 140 -7.08 9.20 -6.63
C LYS A 140 -7.91 8.14 -5.91
N LEU A 141 -7.31 6.99 -5.62
CA LEU A 141 -7.93 5.85 -4.97
C LEU A 141 -7.69 5.84 -3.46
N VAL A 142 -6.62 6.50 -3.01
CA VAL A 142 -6.11 6.42 -1.64
C VAL A 142 -6.32 7.74 -0.91
N ASN A 143 -6.97 7.67 0.24
CA ASN A 143 -7.08 8.78 1.17
C ASN A 143 -6.23 8.49 2.41
N VAL A 144 -5.30 9.39 2.75
CA VAL A 144 -4.40 9.23 3.90
C VAL A 144 -4.71 10.31 4.93
N ASN A 145 -4.99 9.88 6.15
CA ASN A 145 -5.21 10.76 7.30
C ASN A 145 -4.08 10.53 8.32
N PHE A 146 -3.34 11.58 8.63
CA PHE A 146 -2.31 11.56 9.65
C PHE A 146 -2.86 12.07 10.98
N LYS A 147 -2.65 11.33 12.05
CA LYS A 147 -3.16 11.60 13.40
C LYS A 147 -2.04 11.50 14.42
N THR A 148 -1.63 12.63 14.97
CA THR A 148 -0.66 12.63 16.07
C THR A 148 -1.33 12.14 17.36
N VAL A 149 -0.62 11.30 18.09
CA VAL A 149 -1.01 10.86 19.43
C VAL A 149 -0.15 11.59 20.47
N LEU A 150 -0.76 11.96 21.58
CA LEU A 150 -0.12 12.67 22.68
C LEU A 150 0.44 11.68 23.70
#